data_ad303a77c40ba935899c68643f2c95e2
#
_entry.id   ad303a77c40ba935899c68643f2c95e2
#
_cell.length_a   1.000
_cell.length_b   1.000
_cell.length_c   1.000
_cell.angle_alpha   90.00
_cell.angle_beta   90.00
_cell.angle_gamma   90.00
#
_symmetry.space_group_name_H-M   'P 1'
#
loop_
_entity.id
_entity.type
_entity.pdbx_description
1 polymer ?
#
loop_
_entity_poly.entity_id
_entity_poly.type
_entity_poly.pdbx_seq_one_letter_code
_entity_poly.pdbx_strand_id
1 'polypeptide(L)'
;MNHTVSIRLMEERDLDAIMEVEKQCFTLPWSREAFYNELHQNRFAHYLVLEENDHVIGYCGAWLVVDEAHITNIAVLPDYQGRGLGKAILSSMIEECKQQAIERMTLEVRASN
;
A
#
# COMPACT_ATOMS: atom_id res chain seq x y z
N MET A 1 -0.46 -17.18 -20.68
CA MET A 1 -0.52 -15.71 -20.71
C MET A 1 0.25 -15.15 -19.52
N ASN A 2 1.14 -14.23 -19.78
CA ASN A 2 1.95 -13.65 -18.73
C ASN A 2 1.20 -12.49 -18.06
N HIS A 3 1.11 -12.56 -16.73
CA HIS A 3 0.58 -11.47 -15.95
C HIS A 3 1.74 -10.61 -15.48
N THR A 4 1.76 -9.37 -15.92
CA THR A 4 2.80 -8.44 -15.52
C THR A 4 2.32 -7.68 -14.29
N VAL A 5 2.96 -7.93 -13.16
CA VAL A 5 2.67 -7.21 -11.92
C VAL A 5 3.83 -6.27 -11.64
N SER A 6 3.52 -5.02 -11.38
CA SER A 6 4.52 -4.02 -11.02
C SER A 6 4.14 -3.36 -9.70
N ILE A 7 5.15 -2.80 -9.05
CA ILE A 7 5.01 -2.09 -7.79
C ILE A 7 5.63 -0.71 -8.00
N ARG A 8 4.87 0.33 -7.69
CA ARG A 8 5.33 1.70 -7.88
C ARG A 8 4.73 2.60 -6.80
N LEU A 9 5.20 3.84 -6.75
CA LEU A 9 4.64 4.82 -5.83
C LEU A 9 3.19 5.12 -6.19
N MET A 10 2.35 5.28 -5.16
CA MET A 10 0.96 5.69 -5.33
C MET A 10 0.90 7.13 -5.80
N GLU A 11 -0.02 7.40 -6.72
CA GLU A 11 -0.26 8.73 -7.25
C GLU A 11 -1.72 9.11 -7.05
N GLU A 12 -2.02 10.39 -7.18
CA GLU A 12 -3.39 10.87 -7.00
C GLU A 12 -4.36 10.17 -7.97
N ARG A 13 -3.92 9.89 -9.17
CA ARG A 13 -4.75 9.18 -10.16
C ARG A 13 -5.15 7.78 -9.73
N ASP A 14 -4.50 7.24 -8.70
CA ASP A 14 -4.79 5.89 -8.22
C ASP A 14 -5.92 5.86 -7.18
N LEU A 15 -6.35 7.02 -6.68
CA LEU A 15 -7.26 7.08 -5.54
C LEU A 15 -8.60 6.37 -5.77
N ASP A 16 -9.16 6.47 -6.97
CA ASP A 16 -10.43 5.78 -7.24
C ASP A 16 -10.28 4.27 -7.17
N ALA A 17 -9.17 3.74 -7.69
CA ALA A 17 -8.89 2.30 -7.61
C ALA A 17 -8.63 1.89 -6.15
N ILE A 18 -7.93 2.73 -5.39
CA ILE A 18 -7.67 2.46 -3.97
C ILE A 18 -8.99 2.41 -3.19
N MET A 19 -9.96 3.26 -3.51
CA MET A 19 -11.26 3.22 -2.86
C MET A 19 -11.98 1.90 -3.12
N GLU A 20 -11.81 1.34 -4.32
CA GLU A 20 -12.38 0.03 -4.62
C GLU A 20 -11.72 -1.07 -3.79
N VAL A 21 -10.39 -1.01 -3.64
CA VAL A 21 -9.67 -1.96 -2.79
C VAL A 21 -10.17 -1.85 -1.34
N GLU A 22 -10.32 -0.61 -0.84
CA GLU A 22 -10.78 -0.38 0.53
C GLU A 22 -12.18 -0.95 0.77
N LYS A 23 -13.08 -0.72 -0.18
CA LYS A 23 -14.47 -1.20 -0.04
C LYS A 23 -14.55 -2.73 -0.01
N GLN A 24 -13.71 -3.40 -0.79
CA GLN A 24 -13.73 -4.85 -0.85
C GLN A 24 -12.97 -5.52 0.29
N CYS A 25 -11.97 -4.85 0.85
CA CYS A 25 -11.10 -5.45 1.86
C CYS A 25 -11.50 -5.12 3.30
N PHE A 26 -12.17 -3.99 3.53
CA PHE A 26 -12.42 -3.52 4.90
C PHE A 26 -13.88 -3.20 5.14
N THR A 27 -14.35 -3.54 6.34
CA THR A 27 -15.70 -3.20 6.79
C THR A 27 -15.86 -1.69 6.94
N LEU A 28 -14.80 -1.03 7.44
CA LEU A 28 -14.78 0.43 7.63
C LEU A 28 -13.65 0.99 6.78
N PRO A 29 -13.90 1.23 5.50
CA PRO A 29 -12.84 1.75 4.63
C PRO A 29 -12.51 3.20 4.97
N TRP A 30 -11.25 3.56 4.75
CA TRP A 30 -10.84 4.96 4.85
C TRP A 30 -11.48 5.73 3.70
N SER A 31 -11.67 7.04 3.91
CA SER A 31 -12.23 7.89 2.86
C SER A 31 -11.19 8.24 1.81
N ARG A 32 -11.66 8.65 0.63
CA ARG A 32 -10.79 9.14 -0.43
C ARG A 32 -10.00 10.35 0.04
N GLU A 33 -10.65 11.22 0.83
CA GLU A 33 -9.98 12.41 1.38
C GLU A 33 -8.82 12.03 2.30
N ALA A 34 -8.96 10.96 3.09
CA ALA A 34 -7.89 10.50 3.95
C ALA A 34 -6.65 10.11 3.15
N PHE A 35 -6.84 9.38 2.04
CA PHE A 35 -5.73 9.02 1.17
C PHE A 35 -5.15 10.23 0.46
N TYR A 36 -6.00 11.16 0.02
CA TYR A 36 -5.55 12.39 -0.59
C TYR A 36 -4.62 13.15 0.36
N ASN A 37 -5.02 13.26 1.62
CA ASN A 37 -4.23 13.96 2.63
C ASN A 37 -2.92 13.24 2.91
N GLU A 38 -2.92 11.90 2.88
CA GLU A 38 -1.68 11.14 3.04
C GLU A 38 -0.69 11.44 1.92
N LEU A 39 -1.19 11.56 0.68
CA LEU A 39 -0.33 11.83 -0.47
C LEU A 39 0.18 13.26 -0.50
N HIS A 40 -0.62 14.23 -0.07
CA HIS A 40 -0.30 15.64 -0.27
C HIS A 40 0.11 16.39 0.98
N GLN A 41 -0.28 15.93 2.16
CA GLN A 41 -0.05 16.66 3.39
C GLN A 41 0.80 15.92 4.42
N ASN A 42 0.89 14.60 4.34
CA ASN A 42 1.68 13.83 5.29
C ASN A 42 3.06 13.55 4.70
N ARG A 43 4.04 14.36 5.09
CA ARG A 43 5.40 14.22 4.57
C ARG A 43 6.10 12.94 5.02
N PHE A 44 5.57 12.24 6.01
CA PHE A 44 6.12 10.96 6.47
C PHE A 44 5.54 9.77 5.70
N ALA A 45 4.49 9.99 4.93
CA ALA A 45 3.80 8.91 4.25
C ALA A 45 4.59 8.39 3.05
N HIS A 46 4.60 7.07 2.92
CA HIS A 46 5.22 6.39 1.79
C HIS A 46 4.27 5.28 1.37
N TYR A 47 3.69 5.42 0.18
CA TYR A 47 2.66 4.49 -0.28
C TYR A 47 3.07 3.87 -1.61
N LEU A 48 2.91 2.54 -1.69
CA LEU A 48 3.17 1.77 -2.90
C LEU A 48 1.86 1.15 -3.38
N VAL A 49 1.72 0.98 -4.70
CA VAL A 49 0.60 0.26 -5.29
C VAL A 49 1.08 -0.95 -6.05
N LEU A 50 0.23 -1.98 -6.07
CA LEU A 50 0.36 -3.15 -6.92
C LEU A 50 -0.48 -2.91 -8.17
N GLU A 51 0.12 -3.07 -9.33
CA GLU A 51 -0.56 -2.85 -10.59
C GLU A 51 -0.40 -4.09 -11.47
N GLU A 52 -1.50 -4.60 -12.00
CA GLU A 52 -1.49 -5.72 -12.93
C GLU A 52 -2.29 -5.31 -14.16
N ASN A 53 -1.67 -5.37 -15.33
CA ASN A 53 -2.31 -5.00 -16.60
C ASN A 53 -2.94 -3.60 -16.55
N ASP A 54 -2.21 -2.65 -15.96
CA ASP A 54 -2.63 -1.25 -15.81
C ASP A 54 -3.78 -1.04 -14.82
N HIS A 55 -4.11 -2.04 -14.02
CA HIS A 55 -5.11 -1.92 -12.95
C HIS A 55 -4.46 -2.01 -11.59
N VAL A 56 -4.76 -1.05 -10.72
CA VAL A 56 -4.30 -1.09 -9.33
C VAL A 56 -5.15 -2.11 -8.57
N ILE A 57 -4.50 -3.13 -8.02
CA ILE A 57 -5.17 -4.24 -7.36
C ILE A 57 -4.83 -4.35 -5.87
N GLY A 58 -3.97 -3.48 -5.38
CA GLY A 58 -3.60 -3.48 -3.97
C GLY A 58 -2.65 -2.35 -3.65
N TYR A 59 -2.33 -2.20 -2.38
CA TYR A 59 -1.42 -1.15 -1.94
C TYR A 59 -0.82 -1.48 -0.57
N CYS A 60 0.24 -0.75 -0.24
CA CYS A 60 0.86 -0.81 1.08
C CYS A 60 1.25 0.61 1.48
N GLY A 61 0.87 1.02 2.67
CA GLY A 61 1.20 2.34 3.17
C GLY A 61 2.07 2.26 4.41
N ALA A 62 2.99 3.20 4.53
CA ALA A 62 3.88 3.30 5.69
C ALA A 62 4.12 4.76 6.03
N TRP A 63 4.46 5.00 7.29
CA TRP A 63 4.99 6.29 7.74
C TRP A 63 6.46 6.07 8.10
N LEU A 64 7.34 6.88 7.50
CA LEU A 64 8.77 6.80 7.74
C LEU A 64 9.17 8.02 8.57
N VAL A 65 9.50 7.78 9.85
CA VAL A 65 9.81 8.85 10.80
C VAL A 65 11.19 8.59 11.37
N VAL A 66 12.15 9.43 11.03
CA VAL A 66 13.56 9.33 11.41
C VAL A 66 14.13 7.98 10.97
N ASP A 67 14.31 7.04 11.89
CA ASP A 67 14.87 5.71 11.61
C ASP A 67 13.84 4.59 11.79
N GLU A 68 12.55 4.97 11.93
CA GLU A 68 11.48 4.01 12.14
C GLU A 68 10.47 4.04 11.00
N ALA A 69 9.97 2.87 10.64
CA ALA A 69 8.88 2.74 9.68
C ALA A 69 7.69 2.08 10.38
N HIS A 70 6.50 2.62 10.13
CA HIS A 70 5.25 2.06 10.64
C HIS A 70 4.40 1.68 9.44
N ILE A 71 4.19 0.38 9.22
CA ILE A 71 3.32 -0.08 8.15
C ILE A 71 1.89 0.06 8.66
N THR A 72 1.14 0.96 8.06
CA THR A 72 -0.21 1.28 8.54
C THR A 72 -1.31 0.55 7.79
N ASN A 73 -1.11 0.30 6.50
CA ASN A 73 -2.13 -0.28 5.64
C ASN A 73 -1.50 -1.25 4.67
N ILE A 74 -2.14 -2.39 4.46
CA ILE A 74 -1.79 -3.29 3.38
C ILE A 74 -3.06 -4.01 2.95
N ALA A 75 -3.35 -4.04 1.65
CA ALA A 75 -4.54 -4.69 1.14
C ALA A 75 -4.35 -5.12 -0.31
N VAL A 76 -4.95 -6.26 -0.65
CA VAL A 76 -4.98 -6.78 -2.02
C VAL A 76 -6.42 -7.19 -2.30
N LEU A 77 -6.94 -6.85 -3.46
CA LEU A 77 -8.30 -7.21 -3.86
C LEU A 77 -8.54 -8.72 -3.65
N PRO A 78 -9.72 -9.11 -3.15
CA PRO A 78 -9.99 -10.52 -2.85
C PRO A 78 -9.70 -11.48 -3.99
N ASP A 79 -10.03 -11.10 -5.23
CA ASP A 79 -9.80 -11.97 -6.39
C ASP A 79 -8.33 -12.21 -6.70
N TYR A 80 -7.45 -11.41 -6.11
CA TYR A 80 -6.00 -11.50 -6.35
C TYR A 80 -5.25 -12.04 -5.14
N GLN A 81 -5.93 -12.37 -4.07
CA GLN A 81 -5.31 -12.93 -2.89
C GLN A 81 -4.89 -14.39 -3.15
N GLY A 82 -3.96 -14.88 -2.33
CA GLY A 82 -3.46 -16.25 -2.50
C GLY A 82 -2.38 -16.41 -3.55
N ARG A 83 -1.90 -15.30 -4.14
CA ARG A 83 -0.84 -15.33 -5.15
C ARG A 83 0.48 -14.78 -4.64
N GLY A 84 0.58 -14.49 -3.34
CA GLY A 84 1.79 -13.94 -2.74
C GLY A 84 2.00 -12.45 -3.00
N LEU A 85 0.98 -11.75 -3.47
CA LEU A 85 1.12 -10.33 -3.84
C LEU A 85 1.24 -9.42 -2.63
N GLY A 86 0.53 -9.72 -1.55
CA GLY A 86 0.67 -8.96 -0.30
C GLY A 86 2.08 -9.06 0.25
N LYS A 87 2.64 -10.26 0.22
CA LYS A 87 4.02 -10.48 0.65
C LYS A 87 5.00 -9.75 -0.26
N ALA A 88 4.72 -9.75 -1.56
CA ALA A 88 5.60 -9.08 -2.53
C ALA A 88 5.65 -7.58 -2.30
N ILE A 89 4.49 -6.92 -2.09
CA ILE A 89 4.48 -5.49 -1.87
C ILE A 89 5.08 -5.12 -0.51
N LEU A 90 4.85 -5.95 0.50
CA LEU A 90 5.48 -5.72 1.80
C LEU A 90 6.99 -5.83 1.70
N SER A 91 7.49 -6.83 0.96
CA SER A 91 8.92 -6.99 0.75
C SER A 91 9.53 -5.78 0.03
N SER A 92 8.81 -5.24 -0.95
CA SER A 92 9.26 -4.03 -1.64
C SER A 92 9.31 -2.83 -0.69
N MET A 93 8.31 -2.69 0.19
CA MET A 93 8.31 -1.62 1.17
C MET A 93 9.49 -1.75 2.12
N ILE A 94 9.78 -2.96 2.59
CA ILE A 94 10.91 -3.22 3.47
C ILE A 94 12.22 -2.83 2.79
N GLU A 95 12.36 -3.20 1.51
CA GLU A 95 13.58 -2.88 0.76
C GLU A 95 13.76 -1.37 0.60
N GLU A 96 12.69 -0.63 0.31
CA GLU A 96 12.78 0.83 0.22
C GLU A 96 13.12 1.45 1.56
N CYS A 97 12.59 0.91 2.65
CA CYS A 97 12.93 1.39 3.99
C CYS A 97 14.41 1.21 4.28
N LYS A 98 14.98 0.05 3.90
CA LYS A 98 16.41 -0.18 4.08
C LYS A 98 17.25 0.84 3.31
N GLN A 99 16.82 1.19 2.11
CA GLN A 99 17.54 2.18 1.29
C GLN A 99 17.49 3.58 1.90
N GLN A 100 16.51 3.84 2.76
CA GLN A 100 16.36 5.13 3.42
C GLN A 100 16.89 5.12 4.86
N ALA A 101 17.74 4.15 5.19
CA ALA A 101 18.37 4.04 6.51
C ALA A 101 17.39 3.85 7.65
N ILE A 102 16.27 3.19 7.38
CA ILE A 102 15.32 2.81 8.41
C ILE A 102 15.89 1.62 9.19
N GLU A 103 15.89 1.72 10.51
CA GLU A 103 16.47 0.69 11.37
C GLU A 103 15.43 -0.18 12.06
N ARG A 104 14.21 0.32 12.24
CA ARG A 104 13.16 -0.42 12.94
C ARG A 104 11.85 -0.32 12.16
N MET A 105 11.07 -1.39 12.19
CA MET A 105 9.78 -1.44 11.51
C MET A 105 8.72 -2.03 12.42
N THR A 106 7.57 -1.38 12.46
CA THR A 106 6.41 -1.84 13.20
C THR A 106 5.27 -2.11 12.23
N LEU A 107 4.58 -3.22 12.43
CA LEU A 107 3.41 -3.57 11.64
C LEU A 107 2.16 -3.38 12.50
N GLU A 108 1.37 -2.35 12.16
CA GLU A 108 0.12 -2.06 12.85
C GLU A 108 -0.95 -1.89 11.80
N VAL A 109 -1.27 -3.00 11.14
CA VAL A 109 -2.19 -2.96 10.00
C VAL A 109 -3.62 -3.29 10.42
N ARG A 110 -4.58 -2.71 9.70
CA ARG A 110 -5.98 -3.07 9.91
C ARG A 110 -6.21 -4.49 9.43
N ALA A 111 -7.07 -5.22 10.14
CA ALA A 111 -7.47 -6.56 9.71
C ALA A 111 -8.40 -6.42 8.50
N SER A 112 -8.13 -7.19 7.46
CA SER A 112 -9.02 -7.27 6.30
C SER A 112 -10.03 -8.39 6.51
N ASN A 113 -11.17 -8.27 5.88
CA ASN A 113 -12.20 -9.31 5.93
C ASN A 113 -11.99 -10.36 4.86
#